data_bf67ecb380c782f4f603e4132ea7596d
#
_entry.id   bf67ecb380c782f4f603e4132ea7596d
#
_cell.length_a   1.000
_cell.length_b   1.000
_cell.length_c   1.000
_cell.angle_alpha   90.00
_cell.angle_beta   90.00
_cell.angle_gamma   90.00
#
_symmetry.space_group_name_H-M   'P 1'
#
loop_
_entity.id
_entity.type
_entity.pdbx_description
1 polymer ?
#
loop_
_entity_poly.entity_id
_entity_poly.type
_entity_poly.pdbx_seq_one_letter_code
_entity_poly.pdbx_strand_id
1 'polypeptide(L)'
;MMRHIFVFLIAILVSTAVAAPKGEKPLKIFMHWDMEGTSGLFTREQVWYWEKGVRPQIAQEGRDLLIADINFASSAALDAGAGQLIICDTHHGGGNIILDRMLADPRIRYLERSVGLEDGKRRWMPGLTETVDGLMLMAHHAKGGTKGAFLPHAWSLDWADFRINGQSVGEIGIEACYAGHWNIPLILVQGDEACCREAEDQFPGVVTAAVKRAESSDRASGLDAEAARRLTARKIAEAIEKLRTAKPRPFKPELPMTVSIRMTTVAAAQAAAEKPGVRRVDEFTVEARLERQCDVVKWITGHSPEMPEAQKR
;
A
#
# COMPACT_ATOMS: atom_id res chain seq x y z
N MET A 1 34.24 24.29 46.81
CA MET A 1 33.90 23.21 45.89
C MET A 1 32.40 22.95 45.94
N MET A 2 31.62 23.64 45.12
CA MET A 2 30.15 23.44 45.05
C MET A 2 29.86 22.43 43.92
N ARG A 3 29.30 21.28 44.26
CA ARG A 3 28.81 20.27 43.31
C ARG A 3 27.41 20.69 42.87
N HIS A 4 27.25 21.06 41.61
CA HIS A 4 25.94 21.25 41.02
C HIS A 4 25.37 19.89 40.63
N ILE A 5 24.28 19.51 41.28
CA ILE A 5 23.49 18.33 40.91
C ILE A 5 22.51 18.79 39.82
N PHE A 6 22.71 18.30 38.60
CA PHE A 6 21.73 18.44 37.52
C PHE A 6 20.68 17.31 37.67
N VAL A 7 19.48 17.70 38.05
CA VAL A 7 18.32 16.80 38.03
C VAL A 7 17.75 16.81 36.61
N PHE A 8 17.90 15.73 35.88
CA PHE A 8 17.19 15.52 34.62
C PHE A 8 15.74 15.12 34.91
N LEU A 9 14.80 16.03 34.64
CA LEU A 9 13.38 15.70 34.62
C LEU A 9 13.11 14.93 33.30
N ILE A 10 12.90 13.62 33.39
CA ILE A 10 12.35 12.82 32.31
C ILE A 10 10.85 13.08 32.29
N ALA A 11 10.39 13.87 31.31
CA ALA A 11 8.97 14.01 31.04
C ALA A 11 8.45 12.71 30.43
N ILE A 12 7.79 11.86 31.19
CA ILE A 12 7.04 10.72 30.70
C ILE A 12 5.80 11.28 30.02
N LEU A 13 5.82 11.33 28.70
CA LEU A 13 4.61 11.54 27.88
C LEU A 13 3.72 10.30 28.05
N VAL A 14 2.78 10.38 28.95
CA VAL A 14 1.68 9.41 29.03
C VAL A 14 0.77 9.69 27.85
N SER A 15 0.91 8.88 26.79
CA SER A 15 -0.05 8.83 25.70
C SER A 15 -1.37 8.32 26.26
N THR A 16 -2.34 9.21 26.41
CA THR A 16 -3.71 8.79 26.72
C THR A 16 -4.29 8.16 25.45
N ALA A 17 -4.32 6.83 25.42
CA ALA A 17 -5.05 6.10 24.39
C ALA A 17 -6.49 6.62 24.36
N VAL A 18 -6.91 7.21 23.25
CA VAL A 18 -8.29 7.61 23.04
C VAL A 18 -9.08 6.33 22.81
N ALA A 19 -9.70 5.83 23.87
CA ALA A 19 -10.59 4.68 23.77
C ALA A 19 -11.74 5.04 22.81
N ALA A 20 -12.07 4.12 21.91
CA ALA A 20 -13.23 4.28 21.03
C ALA A 20 -14.47 4.65 21.85
N PRO A 21 -15.34 5.54 21.35
CA PRO A 21 -16.58 5.89 22.05
C PRO A 21 -17.38 4.64 22.38
N LYS A 22 -17.89 4.54 23.62
CA LYS A 22 -18.67 3.39 24.06
C LYS A 22 -19.88 3.20 23.14
N GLY A 23 -19.93 2.07 22.43
CA GLY A 23 -21.05 1.69 21.56
C GLY A 23 -20.78 1.68 20.06
N GLU A 24 -19.63 2.15 19.60
CA GLU A 24 -19.25 2.05 18.18
C GLU A 24 -18.61 0.71 17.85
N LYS A 25 -18.93 0.17 16.67
CA LYS A 25 -18.28 -1.04 16.12
C LYS A 25 -16.77 -0.77 15.97
N PRO A 26 -15.90 -1.66 16.49
CA PRO A 26 -14.47 -1.54 16.25
C PRO A 26 -14.15 -1.56 14.76
N LEU A 27 -13.38 -0.60 14.26
CA LEU A 27 -12.99 -0.53 12.86
C LEU A 27 -11.96 -1.61 12.53
N LYS A 28 -12.14 -2.27 11.42
CA LYS A 28 -11.16 -3.17 10.81
C LYS A 28 -10.47 -2.46 9.65
N ILE A 29 -9.18 -2.23 9.77
CA ILE A 29 -8.37 -1.51 8.79
C ILE A 29 -7.45 -2.48 8.06
N PHE A 30 -7.40 -2.39 6.74
CA PHE A 30 -6.45 -3.10 5.91
C PHE A 30 -5.30 -2.15 5.53
N MET A 31 -4.08 -2.50 5.89
CA MET A 31 -2.87 -1.79 5.50
C MET A 31 -2.11 -2.60 4.46
N HIS A 32 -2.10 -2.12 3.24
CA HIS A 32 -1.36 -2.69 2.12
C HIS A 32 0.01 -2.03 2.07
N TRP A 33 1.07 -2.81 2.23
CA TRP A 33 2.44 -2.31 2.29
C TRP A 33 3.21 -2.60 1.03
N ASP A 34 3.80 -1.56 0.49
CA ASP A 34 4.88 -1.62 -0.47
C ASP A 34 6.20 -1.20 0.20
N MET A 35 7.23 -0.83 -0.54
CA MET A 35 8.53 -0.50 0.04
C MET A 35 9.09 0.85 -0.44
N GLU A 36 8.72 1.34 -1.60
CA GLU A 36 9.24 2.57 -2.22
C GLU A 36 9.06 3.79 -1.33
N GLY A 37 7.90 3.91 -0.69
CA GLY A 37 7.57 5.01 0.23
C GLY A 37 8.08 4.86 1.65
N THR A 38 8.79 3.76 2.01
CA THR A 38 9.27 3.53 3.38
C THR A 38 10.13 4.67 3.88
N SER A 39 9.94 5.06 5.15
CA SER A 39 10.67 6.15 5.82
C SER A 39 12.17 5.86 5.87
N GLY A 40 12.99 6.81 5.42
CA GLY A 40 14.44 6.68 5.45
C GLY A 40 15.04 5.86 4.31
N LEU A 41 14.23 5.29 3.40
CA LEU A 41 14.72 4.70 2.16
C LEU A 41 14.80 5.77 1.09
N PHE A 42 15.98 5.98 0.49
CA PHE A 42 16.23 7.06 -0.45
C PHE A 42 16.93 6.61 -1.73
N THR A 43 17.29 5.33 -1.85
CA THR A 43 17.98 4.80 -3.03
C THR A 43 17.28 3.56 -3.58
N ARG A 44 17.42 3.36 -4.89
CA ARG A 44 16.87 2.20 -5.59
C ARG A 44 17.36 0.89 -4.99
N GLU A 45 18.64 0.80 -4.64
CA GLU A 45 19.25 -0.41 -4.11
C GLU A 45 18.68 -0.84 -2.75
N GLN A 46 18.22 0.13 -1.95
CA GLN A 46 17.55 -0.16 -0.68
C GLN A 46 16.15 -0.78 -0.88
N VAL A 47 15.51 -0.46 -2.01
CA VAL A 47 14.13 -0.85 -2.33
C VAL A 47 14.10 -2.06 -3.25
N TRP A 48 14.81 -2.01 -4.39
CA TRP A 48 14.88 -3.11 -5.35
C TRP A 48 16.10 -3.99 -5.08
N TYR A 49 16.15 -4.54 -3.88
CA TYR A 49 17.25 -5.29 -3.30
C TYR A 49 17.58 -6.61 -4.02
N TRP A 50 16.69 -7.10 -4.88
CA TRP A 50 16.91 -8.30 -5.71
C TRP A 50 17.75 -8.01 -6.96
N GLU A 51 18.03 -6.76 -7.27
CA GLU A 51 18.81 -6.41 -8.44
C GLU A 51 20.27 -6.87 -8.30
N LYS A 52 20.82 -7.28 -9.44
CA LYS A 52 22.21 -7.77 -9.49
C LYS A 52 23.19 -6.70 -8.99
N GLY A 53 24.02 -7.07 -8.04
CA GLY A 53 25.06 -6.20 -7.49
C GLY A 53 24.67 -5.48 -6.20
N VAL A 54 23.42 -5.55 -5.77
CA VAL A 54 23.01 -4.99 -4.47
C VAL A 54 23.65 -5.81 -3.34
N ARG A 55 24.29 -5.11 -2.41
CA ARG A 55 24.94 -5.74 -1.25
C ARG A 55 23.88 -6.20 -0.24
N PRO A 56 24.03 -7.40 0.36
CA PRO A 56 23.07 -7.93 1.35
C PRO A 56 22.78 -6.98 2.52
N GLN A 57 23.79 -6.19 2.94
CA GLN A 57 23.64 -5.22 4.02
C GLN A 57 22.65 -4.09 3.67
N ILE A 58 22.64 -3.63 2.41
CA ILE A 58 21.69 -2.61 1.93
C ILE A 58 20.28 -3.18 1.91
N ALA A 59 20.12 -4.41 1.43
CA ALA A 59 18.85 -5.13 1.45
C ALA A 59 18.31 -5.30 2.87
N GLN A 60 19.19 -5.64 3.82
CA GLN A 60 18.82 -5.81 5.23
C GLN A 60 18.43 -4.47 5.87
N GLU A 61 19.18 -3.39 5.62
CA GLU A 61 18.85 -2.04 6.08
C GLU A 61 17.45 -1.61 5.60
N GLY A 62 17.17 -1.82 4.31
CA GLY A 62 15.86 -1.52 3.73
C GLY A 62 14.72 -2.26 4.43
N ARG A 63 14.90 -3.56 4.66
CA ARG A 63 13.92 -4.39 5.36
C ARG A 63 13.75 -3.96 6.82
N ASP A 64 14.83 -3.58 7.51
CA ASP A 64 14.78 -3.11 8.89
C ASP A 64 13.98 -1.82 9.04
N LEU A 65 14.12 -0.90 8.08
CA LEU A 65 13.34 0.34 8.03
C LEU A 65 11.86 0.06 7.75
N LEU A 66 11.54 -0.85 6.83
CA LEU A 66 10.16 -1.25 6.54
C LEU A 66 9.49 -1.88 7.77
N ILE A 67 10.15 -2.83 8.45
CA ILE A 67 9.63 -3.46 9.67
C ILE A 67 9.36 -2.42 10.75
N ALA A 68 10.27 -1.46 10.92
CA ALA A 68 10.07 -0.38 11.88
C ALA A 68 8.88 0.53 11.51
N ASP A 69 8.68 0.82 10.23
CA ASP A 69 7.52 1.59 9.75
C ASP A 69 6.21 0.83 9.99
N ILE A 70 6.15 -0.46 9.65
CA ILE A 70 4.97 -1.29 9.87
C ILE A 70 4.60 -1.32 11.36
N ASN A 71 5.57 -1.57 12.23
CA ASN A 71 5.33 -1.63 13.67
C ASN A 71 4.83 -0.29 14.23
N PHE A 72 5.44 0.82 13.81
CA PHE A 72 5.06 2.15 14.25
C PHE A 72 3.66 2.54 13.76
N ALA A 73 3.36 2.30 12.49
CA ALA A 73 2.05 2.55 11.90
C ALA A 73 0.95 1.69 12.53
N SER A 74 1.27 0.42 12.83
CA SER A 74 0.34 -0.49 13.51
C SER A 74 -0.02 0.02 14.91
N SER A 75 0.97 0.41 15.72
CA SER A 75 0.73 1.02 17.02
C SER A 75 -0.12 2.28 16.88
N ALA A 76 0.24 3.20 15.97
CA ALA A 76 -0.49 4.43 15.74
C ALA A 76 -1.97 4.20 15.35
N ALA A 77 -2.25 3.20 14.53
CA ALA A 77 -3.61 2.88 14.14
C ALA A 77 -4.44 2.31 15.30
N LEU A 78 -3.83 1.45 16.11
CA LEU A 78 -4.49 0.92 17.33
C LEU A 78 -4.76 2.04 18.34
N ASP A 79 -3.80 2.95 18.54
CA ASP A 79 -3.93 4.12 19.42
C ASP A 79 -5.01 5.09 18.91
N ALA A 80 -5.18 5.20 17.59
CA ALA A 80 -6.25 5.98 16.95
C ALA A 80 -7.62 5.27 16.98
N GLY A 81 -7.72 4.09 17.59
CA GLY A 81 -8.97 3.37 17.83
C GLY A 81 -9.35 2.36 16.73
N ALA A 82 -8.41 1.90 15.91
CA ALA A 82 -8.64 0.71 15.11
C ALA A 82 -8.81 -0.52 16.02
N GLY A 83 -9.85 -1.30 15.80
CA GLY A 83 -10.14 -2.51 16.58
C GLY A 83 -9.43 -3.74 16.06
N GLN A 84 -9.16 -3.78 14.75
CA GLN A 84 -8.41 -4.85 14.07
C GLN A 84 -7.59 -4.28 12.92
N LEU A 85 -6.40 -4.85 12.72
CA LEU A 85 -5.53 -4.55 11.59
C LEU A 85 -5.25 -5.80 10.79
N ILE A 86 -5.31 -5.69 9.48
CA ILE A 86 -4.77 -6.66 8.54
C ILE A 86 -3.60 -5.97 7.84
N ILE A 87 -2.42 -6.51 8.00
CA ILE A 87 -1.17 -6.02 7.41
C ILE A 87 -0.79 -6.96 6.28
N CYS A 88 -0.70 -6.46 5.06
CA CYS A 88 -0.32 -7.25 3.89
C CYS A 88 0.92 -6.64 3.22
N ASP A 89 1.99 -7.45 3.12
CA ASP A 89 3.20 -7.11 2.37
C ASP A 89 3.05 -7.59 0.92
N THR A 90 3.26 -6.69 -0.01
CA THR A 90 3.12 -6.97 -1.45
C THR A 90 4.35 -6.67 -2.27
N HIS A 91 5.34 -5.99 -1.67
CA HIS A 91 6.57 -5.63 -2.34
C HIS A 91 7.32 -6.88 -2.84
N HIS A 92 7.67 -6.89 -4.12
CA HIS A 92 8.37 -8.01 -4.77
C HIS A 92 7.74 -9.40 -4.49
N GLY A 93 6.42 -9.44 -4.33
CA GLY A 93 5.70 -10.70 -4.04
C GLY A 93 5.59 -11.06 -2.57
N GLY A 94 6.04 -10.22 -1.65
CA GLY A 94 6.04 -10.45 -0.21
C GLY A 94 7.36 -11.04 0.30
N GLY A 95 7.41 -11.42 1.57
CA GLY A 95 8.61 -11.97 2.23
C GLY A 95 9.42 -10.95 3.00
N ASN A 96 8.91 -9.72 3.15
CA ASN A 96 9.57 -8.67 3.91
C ASN A 96 9.11 -8.61 5.38
N ILE A 97 7.98 -9.24 5.72
CA ILE A 97 7.49 -9.38 7.09
C ILE A 97 8.24 -10.52 7.79
N ILE A 98 8.93 -10.19 8.89
CA ILE A 98 9.62 -11.15 9.75
C ILE A 98 8.85 -11.22 11.06
N LEU A 99 8.00 -12.24 11.23
CA LEU A 99 7.02 -12.31 12.31
C LEU A 99 7.62 -12.10 13.71
N ASP A 100 8.80 -12.66 13.99
CA ASP A 100 9.48 -12.51 15.28
C ASP A 100 9.92 -11.06 15.59
N ARG A 101 9.87 -10.19 14.58
CA ARG A 101 10.25 -8.77 14.69
C ARG A 101 9.05 -7.83 14.63
N MET A 102 7.87 -8.38 14.37
CA MET A 102 6.65 -7.59 14.26
C MET A 102 6.02 -7.31 15.62
N LEU A 103 5.26 -6.23 15.71
CA LEU A 103 4.47 -5.90 16.88
C LEU A 103 3.49 -7.04 17.21
N ALA A 104 3.69 -7.68 18.36
CA ALA A 104 2.82 -8.77 18.81
C ALA A 104 1.59 -8.18 19.54
N ASP A 105 0.46 -8.09 18.80
CA ASP A 105 -0.83 -7.67 19.34
C ASP A 105 -1.92 -8.58 18.74
N PRO A 106 -2.83 -9.16 19.53
CA PRO A 106 -3.87 -10.07 19.04
C PRO A 106 -4.86 -9.42 18.08
N ARG A 107 -4.90 -8.10 18.00
CA ARG A 107 -5.71 -7.35 17.04
C ARG A 107 -5.06 -7.22 15.67
N ILE A 108 -3.78 -7.62 15.50
CA ILE A 108 -3.03 -7.52 14.26
C ILE A 108 -2.91 -8.90 13.61
N ARG A 109 -3.18 -8.95 12.33
CA ARG A 109 -2.99 -10.13 11.50
C ARG A 109 -2.03 -9.78 10.36
N TYR A 110 -0.88 -10.45 10.30
CA TYR A 110 0.12 -10.30 9.26
C TYR A 110 -0.12 -11.33 8.16
N LEU A 111 -0.18 -10.87 6.91
CA LEU A 111 -0.40 -11.69 5.72
C LEU A 111 0.62 -11.33 4.64
N GLU A 112 1.01 -12.30 3.85
CA GLU A 112 1.86 -12.13 2.69
C GLU A 112 1.16 -12.60 1.42
N ARG A 113 1.35 -11.87 0.32
CA ARG A 113 0.72 -12.17 -0.96
C ARG A 113 1.12 -13.55 -1.52
N SER A 114 2.37 -13.94 -1.34
CA SER A 114 2.98 -15.11 -1.99
C SER A 114 2.99 -16.38 -1.16
N VAL A 115 2.68 -16.29 0.14
CA VAL A 115 2.73 -17.48 1.01
C VAL A 115 1.54 -18.37 0.74
N GLY A 116 1.86 -19.64 0.46
CA GLY A 116 0.96 -20.68 0.02
C GLY A 116 -0.38 -20.70 0.73
N LEU A 117 -1.38 -20.27 0.00
CA LEU A 117 -2.75 -20.46 0.43
C LEU A 117 -3.06 -21.94 0.23
N GLU A 118 -3.77 -22.55 1.17
CA GLU A 118 -4.12 -23.97 1.18
C GLU A 118 -4.76 -24.46 -0.13
N ASP A 119 -5.35 -23.53 -0.92
CA ASP A 119 -5.95 -23.81 -2.22
C ASP A 119 -5.02 -23.57 -3.42
N GLY A 120 -3.74 -23.25 -3.19
CA GLY A 120 -2.73 -23.01 -4.23
C GLY A 120 -2.95 -21.74 -5.08
N LYS A 121 -3.93 -20.91 -4.76
CA LYS A 121 -4.22 -19.69 -5.52
C LYS A 121 -3.46 -18.49 -4.96
N ARG A 122 -2.77 -17.77 -5.83
CA ARG A 122 -2.19 -16.46 -5.48
C ARG A 122 -3.29 -15.41 -5.35
N ARG A 123 -3.14 -14.50 -4.39
CA ARG A 123 -4.05 -13.36 -4.18
C ARG A 123 -3.29 -12.06 -4.18
N TRP A 124 -3.97 -11.00 -4.65
CA TRP A 124 -3.37 -9.65 -4.63
C TRP A 124 -3.36 -9.07 -3.22
N MET A 125 -4.51 -9.05 -2.58
CA MET A 125 -4.71 -8.47 -1.26
C MET A 125 -5.34 -9.53 -0.34
N PRO A 126 -4.57 -10.55 0.12
CA PRO A 126 -5.11 -11.59 0.99
C PRO A 126 -5.66 -10.96 2.28
N GLY A 127 -6.83 -11.42 2.71
CA GLY A 127 -7.52 -10.90 3.90
C GLY A 127 -8.41 -9.67 3.66
N LEU A 128 -8.36 -9.04 2.47
CA LEU A 128 -9.32 -7.99 2.13
C LEU A 128 -10.68 -8.61 1.79
N THR A 129 -11.67 -8.33 2.62
CA THR A 129 -13.05 -8.84 2.49
C THR A 129 -14.04 -7.75 2.85
N GLU A 130 -15.32 -8.00 2.63
CA GLU A 130 -16.44 -7.12 2.99
C GLU A 130 -16.49 -6.72 4.48
N THR A 131 -15.69 -7.36 5.32
CA THR A 131 -15.62 -7.03 6.76
C THR A 131 -14.65 -5.90 7.08
N VAL A 132 -13.85 -5.45 6.11
CA VAL A 132 -12.89 -4.34 6.25
C VAL A 132 -13.63 -3.02 6.09
N ASP A 133 -13.33 -2.05 6.95
CA ASP A 133 -13.97 -0.74 6.97
C ASP A 133 -13.18 0.32 6.18
N GLY A 134 -11.85 0.17 6.02
CA GLY A 134 -11.00 1.12 5.29
C GLY A 134 -9.68 0.53 4.82
N LEU A 135 -9.21 1.03 3.68
CA LEU A 135 -7.93 0.67 3.06
C LEU A 135 -6.91 1.80 3.28
N MET A 136 -5.72 1.45 3.75
CA MET A 136 -4.54 2.32 3.76
C MET A 136 -3.47 1.73 2.85
N LEU A 137 -2.93 2.54 1.94
CA LEU A 137 -1.81 2.20 1.06
C LEU A 137 -0.55 2.83 1.62
N MET A 138 0.34 1.97 2.10
CA MET A 138 1.50 2.35 2.88
C MET A 138 2.79 2.09 2.09
N ALA A 139 3.75 2.98 2.19
CA ALA A 139 5.04 2.90 1.52
C ALA A 139 4.92 2.84 -0.03
N HIS A 140 3.89 3.45 -0.59
CA HIS A 140 3.57 3.42 -2.01
C HIS A 140 4.39 4.39 -2.86
N HIS A 141 4.24 4.27 -4.17
CA HIS A 141 4.87 5.04 -5.23
C HIS A 141 3.84 5.53 -6.26
N ALA A 142 4.24 6.50 -7.09
CA ALA A 142 3.42 6.97 -8.20
C ALA A 142 3.45 6.00 -9.40
N LYS A 143 2.45 6.09 -10.28
CA LYS A 143 2.36 5.30 -11.52
C LYS A 143 3.56 5.52 -12.44
N GLY A 144 3.81 4.55 -13.32
CA GLY A 144 4.85 4.62 -14.34
C GLY A 144 4.79 5.90 -15.17
N GLY A 145 5.94 6.47 -15.49
CA GLY A 145 6.08 7.68 -16.27
C GLY A 145 5.79 8.99 -15.54
N THR A 146 5.45 8.97 -14.25
CA THR A 146 5.25 10.19 -13.44
C THR A 146 6.58 10.92 -13.25
N LYS A 147 6.65 12.18 -13.73
CA LYS A 147 7.82 13.03 -13.55
C LYS A 147 7.97 13.47 -12.10
N GLY A 148 9.20 13.49 -11.60
CA GLY A 148 9.49 13.91 -10.23
C GLY A 148 8.97 12.91 -9.18
N ALA A 149 8.86 11.62 -9.54
CA ALA A 149 8.53 10.53 -8.66
C ALA A 149 9.74 9.62 -8.42
N PHE A 150 9.82 9.04 -7.23
CA PHE A 150 10.80 8.05 -6.85
C PHE A 150 10.31 6.66 -7.22
N LEU A 151 11.08 5.95 -8.05
CA LEU A 151 10.80 4.61 -8.56
C LEU A 151 9.37 4.45 -9.14
N PRO A 152 8.88 5.36 -10.01
CA PRO A 152 7.53 5.29 -10.54
C PRO A 152 7.38 4.10 -11.47
N HIS A 153 6.43 3.23 -11.18
CA HIS A 153 6.13 2.06 -12.01
C HIS A 153 4.65 1.64 -11.82
N ALA A 154 4.24 0.56 -12.43
CA ALA A 154 2.99 -0.13 -12.11
C ALA A 154 3.34 -1.53 -11.61
N TRP A 155 2.38 -2.39 -11.41
CA TRP A 155 2.56 -3.79 -11.02
C TRP A 155 3.77 -4.50 -11.67
N SER A 156 4.01 -4.22 -12.93
CA SER A 156 5.12 -4.77 -13.70
C SER A 156 5.85 -3.64 -14.41
N LEU A 157 7.16 -3.72 -14.48
CA LEU A 157 7.99 -2.82 -15.30
C LEU A 157 7.68 -2.91 -16.80
N ASP A 158 7.00 -3.97 -17.24
CA ASP A 158 6.51 -4.12 -18.60
C ASP A 158 5.24 -3.31 -18.90
N TRP A 159 4.61 -2.71 -17.88
CA TRP A 159 3.39 -1.93 -18.02
C TRP A 159 3.70 -0.44 -18.06
N ALA A 160 3.62 0.15 -19.26
CA ALA A 160 3.87 1.58 -19.43
C ALA A 160 2.69 2.45 -18.95
N ASP A 161 1.44 1.95 -19.10
CA ASP A 161 0.23 2.67 -18.66
C ASP A 161 -0.87 1.65 -18.40
N PHE A 162 -1.54 1.76 -17.27
CA PHE A 162 -2.73 0.97 -16.93
C PHE A 162 -3.94 1.89 -16.90
N ARG A 163 -5.05 1.46 -17.51
CA ARG A 163 -6.27 2.27 -17.55
C ARG A 163 -7.48 1.48 -17.11
N ILE A 164 -8.37 2.18 -16.39
CA ILE A 164 -9.71 1.71 -16.02
C ILE A 164 -10.72 2.67 -16.66
N ASN A 165 -11.60 2.17 -17.52
CA ASN A 165 -12.58 2.98 -18.27
C ASN A 165 -11.93 4.22 -18.93
N GLY A 166 -10.72 4.05 -19.49
CA GLY A 166 -9.95 5.10 -20.16
C GLY A 166 -9.14 6.01 -19.23
N GLN A 167 -9.38 6.03 -17.93
CA GLN A 167 -8.60 6.79 -16.96
C GLN A 167 -7.28 6.07 -16.65
N SER A 168 -6.15 6.75 -16.82
CA SER A 168 -4.84 6.23 -16.43
C SER A 168 -4.69 6.20 -14.92
N VAL A 169 -4.31 5.04 -14.37
CA VAL A 169 -4.13 4.82 -12.93
C VAL A 169 -2.82 4.08 -12.67
N GLY A 170 -2.27 4.29 -11.47
CA GLY A 170 -1.19 3.46 -10.91
C GLY A 170 -1.74 2.36 -10.02
N GLU A 171 -0.86 1.74 -9.23
CA GLU A 171 -1.28 0.73 -8.25
C GLU A 171 -2.27 1.30 -7.24
N ILE A 172 -2.15 2.55 -6.84
CA ILE A 172 -3.12 3.24 -5.97
C ILE A 172 -4.55 3.10 -6.52
N GLY A 173 -4.74 3.41 -7.82
CA GLY A 173 -6.04 3.31 -8.47
C GLY A 173 -6.51 1.86 -8.67
N ILE A 174 -5.60 0.95 -8.97
CA ILE A 174 -5.88 -0.49 -9.11
C ILE A 174 -6.38 -1.06 -7.78
N GLU A 175 -5.69 -0.75 -6.68
CA GLU A 175 -6.01 -1.25 -5.34
C GLU A 175 -7.28 -0.63 -4.77
N ALA A 176 -7.48 0.66 -5.01
CA ALA A 176 -8.72 1.33 -4.67
C ALA A 176 -9.92 0.73 -5.43
N CYS A 177 -9.75 0.39 -6.72
CA CYS A 177 -10.76 -0.29 -7.52
C CYS A 177 -11.06 -1.70 -6.97
N TYR A 178 -10.00 -2.45 -6.66
CA TYR A 178 -10.11 -3.79 -6.07
C TYR A 178 -10.90 -3.74 -4.75
N ALA A 179 -10.54 -2.84 -3.83
CA ALA A 179 -11.21 -2.65 -2.54
C ALA A 179 -12.65 -2.14 -2.70
N GLY A 180 -12.88 -1.30 -3.70
CA GLY A 180 -14.18 -0.74 -4.04
C GLY A 180 -15.25 -1.78 -4.32
N HIS A 181 -14.86 -2.98 -4.80
CA HIS A 181 -15.78 -4.11 -4.98
C HIS A 181 -16.57 -4.44 -3.70
N TRP A 182 -15.91 -4.40 -2.55
CA TRP A 182 -16.51 -4.65 -1.23
C TRP A 182 -16.96 -3.38 -0.51
N ASN A 183 -17.07 -2.25 -1.22
CA ASN A 183 -17.40 -0.94 -0.66
C ASN A 183 -16.39 -0.40 0.36
N ILE A 184 -15.12 -0.79 0.25
CA ILE A 184 -14.05 -0.34 1.13
C ILE A 184 -13.43 0.93 0.53
N PRO A 185 -13.47 2.08 1.25
CA PRO A 185 -12.84 3.31 0.79
C PRO A 185 -11.33 3.28 1.00
N LEU A 186 -10.60 3.91 0.08
CA LEU A 186 -9.21 4.32 0.29
C LEU A 186 -9.20 5.53 1.23
N ILE A 187 -8.55 5.40 2.39
CA ILE A 187 -8.56 6.44 3.43
C ILE A 187 -7.21 7.11 3.65
N LEU A 188 -6.10 6.43 3.32
CA LEU A 188 -4.75 6.97 3.45
C LEU A 188 -3.84 6.45 2.34
N VAL A 189 -2.98 7.31 1.83
CA VAL A 189 -1.81 6.94 1.00
C VAL A 189 -0.56 7.57 1.60
N GLN A 190 0.48 6.77 1.84
CA GLN A 190 1.77 7.21 2.33
C GLN A 190 2.85 6.83 1.32
N GLY A 191 3.69 7.80 0.93
CA GLY A 191 4.73 7.59 -0.04
C GLY A 191 5.58 8.83 -0.29
N ASP A 192 6.07 9.00 -1.53
CA ASP A 192 6.72 10.22 -1.96
C ASP A 192 5.70 11.31 -2.33
N GLU A 193 6.16 12.56 -2.54
CA GLU A 193 5.28 13.67 -2.90
C GLU A 193 4.47 13.42 -4.20
N ALA A 194 5.04 12.73 -5.17
CA ALA A 194 4.37 12.47 -6.44
C ALA A 194 3.25 11.41 -6.27
N CYS A 195 3.50 10.40 -5.47
CA CYS A 195 2.53 9.40 -5.04
C CYS A 195 1.34 10.07 -4.32
N CYS A 196 1.62 10.96 -3.37
CA CYS A 196 0.59 11.68 -2.62
C CYS A 196 -0.25 12.57 -3.53
N ARG A 197 0.38 13.32 -4.47
CA ARG A 197 -0.37 14.12 -5.46
C ARG A 197 -1.25 13.25 -6.36
N GLU A 198 -0.75 12.11 -6.84
CA GLU A 198 -1.55 11.17 -7.63
C GLU A 198 -2.81 10.71 -6.86
N ALA A 199 -2.63 10.40 -5.58
CA ALA A 199 -3.74 10.00 -4.72
C ALA A 199 -4.76 11.14 -4.51
N GLU A 200 -4.31 12.36 -4.25
CA GLU A 200 -5.17 13.54 -4.06
C GLU A 200 -5.96 13.90 -5.31
N ASP A 201 -5.33 13.80 -6.49
CA ASP A 201 -5.96 14.07 -7.78
C ASP A 201 -7.03 13.04 -8.14
N GLN A 202 -6.81 11.77 -7.82
CA GLN A 202 -7.73 10.68 -8.16
C GLN A 202 -8.82 10.44 -7.09
N PHE A 203 -8.52 10.71 -5.82
CA PHE A 203 -9.41 10.42 -4.69
C PHE A 203 -9.59 11.64 -3.79
N PRO A 204 -10.42 12.62 -4.19
CA PRO A 204 -10.63 13.83 -3.41
C PRO A 204 -11.04 13.54 -1.97
N GLY A 205 -10.27 14.08 -1.04
CA GLY A 205 -10.48 13.88 0.40
C GLY A 205 -9.75 12.69 1.01
N VAL A 206 -8.98 11.90 0.24
CA VAL A 206 -8.04 10.93 0.82
C VAL A 206 -7.02 11.66 1.69
N VAL A 207 -6.59 11.02 2.77
CA VAL A 207 -5.49 11.55 3.59
C VAL A 207 -4.17 11.12 2.97
N THR A 208 -3.19 12.02 2.93
CA THR A 208 -1.86 11.69 2.39
C THR A 208 -0.75 11.98 3.40
N ALA A 209 0.34 11.22 3.29
CA ALA A 209 1.55 11.39 4.09
C ALA A 209 2.80 11.35 3.20
N ALA A 210 3.20 12.51 2.69
CA ALA A 210 4.42 12.64 1.90
C ALA A 210 5.64 12.64 2.82
N VAL A 211 6.42 11.55 2.83
CA VAL A 211 7.58 11.37 3.71
C VAL A 211 8.91 11.66 3.00
N LYS A 212 8.90 11.72 1.68
CA LYS A 212 10.06 11.99 0.84
C LYS A 212 9.66 12.67 -0.47
N ARG A 213 10.66 13.13 -1.20
CA ARG A 213 10.53 13.64 -2.58
C ARG A 213 11.61 13.04 -3.46
N ALA A 214 11.32 12.84 -4.72
CA ALA A 214 12.31 12.40 -5.69
C ALA A 214 13.34 13.52 -5.98
N GLU A 215 14.61 13.15 -6.04
CA GLU A 215 15.69 13.95 -6.65
C GLU A 215 15.93 13.50 -8.09
N SER A 216 15.74 12.20 -8.33
CA SER A 216 15.71 11.56 -9.64
C SER A 216 14.76 10.36 -9.58
N SER A 217 14.62 9.59 -10.66
CA SER A 217 13.78 8.39 -10.66
C SER A 217 14.28 7.27 -9.73
N ASP A 218 15.55 7.29 -9.33
CA ASP A 218 16.22 6.26 -8.54
C ASP A 218 16.79 6.77 -7.21
N ARG A 219 16.61 8.07 -6.91
CA ARG A 219 17.04 8.71 -5.67
C ARG A 219 15.98 9.66 -5.13
N ALA A 220 15.90 9.68 -3.81
CA ALA A 220 15.01 10.56 -3.07
C ALA A 220 15.76 11.26 -1.92
N SER A 221 15.15 12.27 -1.37
CA SER A 221 15.49 12.89 -0.08
C SER A 221 14.19 13.18 0.69
N GLY A 222 14.28 13.45 1.96
CA GLY A 222 13.06 13.75 2.73
C GLY A 222 13.30 13.81 4.23
N LEU A 223 12.26 13.50 4.96
CA LEU A 223 12.31 13.44 6.42
C LEU A 223 13.22 12.29 6.86
N ASP A 224 13.92 12.49 7.98
CA ASP A 224 14.51 11.34 8.66
C ASP A 224 13.43 10.33 9.06
N ALA A 225 13.83 9.08 9.26
CA ALA A 225 12.88 7.99 9.47
C ALA A 225 11.96 8.21 10.66
N GLU A 226 12.44 8.86 11.74
CA GLU A 226 11.64 9.13 12.92
C GLU A 226 10.61 10.24 12.68
N ALA A 227 11.01 11.33 12.04
CA ALA A 227 10.10 12.42 11.68
C ALA A 227 9.03 11.95 10.68
N ALA A 228 9.41 11.11 9.70
CA ALA A 228 8.50 10.50 8.75
C ALA A 228 7.45 9.60 9.44
N ARG A 229 7.87 8.74 10.38
CA ARG A 229 6.96 7.90 11.18
C ARG A 229 6.00 8.74 12.01
N ARG A 230 6.47 9.80 12.65
CA ARG A 230 5.59 10.74 13.38
C ARG A 230 4.57 11.43 12.47
N LEU A 231 4.96 11.82 11.26
CA LEU A 231 4.01 12.35 10.28
C LEU A 231 2.97 11.30 9.90
N THR A 232 3.42 10.10 9.55
CA THR A 232 2.55 8.98 9.18
C THR A 232 1.54 8.66 10.29
N ALA A 233 1.99 8.62 11.56
CA ALA A 233 1.10 8.38 12.71
C ALA A 233 -0.01 9.43 12.83
N ARG A 234 0.32 10.72 12.68
CA ARG A 234 -0.70 11.79 12.70
C ARG A 234 -1.70 11.62 11.56
N LYS A 235 -1.21 11.24 10.35
CA LYS A 235 -2.06 11.03 9.19
C LYS A 235 -2.93 9.77 9.29
N ILE A 236 -2.45 8.72 9.93
CA ILE A 236 -3.25 7.54 10.29
C ILE A 236 -4.40 7.94 11.21
N ALA A 237 -4.12 8.71 12.26
CA ALA A 237 -5.17 9.18 13.18
C ALA A 237 -6.20 10.05 12.45
N GLU A 238 -5.75 10.98 11.59
CA GLU A 238 -6.63 11.79 10.72
C GLU A 238 -7.52 10.93 9.83
N ALA A 239 -6.95 9.89 9.19
CA ALA A 239 -7.67 9.01 8.27
C ALA A 239 -8.73 8.19 9.00
N ILE A 240 -8.41 7.66 10.18
CA ILE A 240 -9.36 6.90 11.02
C ILE A 240 -10.50 7.80 11.49
N GLU A 241 -10.20 9.03 11.91
CA GLU A 241 -11.22 9.99 12.30
C GLU A 241 -12.13 10.37 11.12
N LYS A 242 -11.56 10.64 9.94
CA LYS A 242 -12.34 10.90 8.72
C LYS A 242 -13.20 9.70 8.31
N LEU A 243 -12.72 8.48 8.48
CA LEU A 243 -13.51 7.28 8.18
C LEU A 243 -14.77 7.22 9.06
N ARG A 244 -14.66 7.61 10.34
CA ARG A 244 -15.81 7.64 11.26
C ARG A 244 -16.79 8.76 10.93
N THR A 245 -16.29 9.95 10.65
CA THR A 245 -17.10 11.19 10.58
C THR A 245 -17.57 11.51 9.17
N ALA A 246 -16.70 11.38 8.16
CA ALA A 246 -16.98 11.80 6.78
C ALA A 246 -17.45 10.67 5.87
N LYS A 247 -17.26 9.40 6.26
CA LYS A 247 -17.63 8.20 5.48
C LYS A 247 -17.20 8.31 4.03
N PRO A 248 -15.89 8.33 3.73
CA PRO A 248 -15.37 8.49 2.37
C PRO A 248 -15.96 7.45 1.42
N ARG A 249 -16.14 7.84 0.16
CA ARG A 249 -16.73 6.94 -0.83
C ARG A 249 -15.67 5.98 -1.40
N PRO A 250 -16.02 4.68 -1.56
CA PRO A 250 -15.17 3.73 -2.25
C PRO A 250 -15.04 4.07 -3.74
N PHE A 251 -13.89 3.78 -4.33
CA PHE A 251 -13.69 3.92 -5.77
C PHE A 251 -14.32 2.72 -6.50
N LYS A 252 -15.44 2.97 -7.14
CA LYS A 252 -16.22 1.94 -7.86
C LYS A 252 -16.43 2.38 -9.31
N PRO A 253 -15.47 2.09 -10.21
CA PRO A 253 -15.68 2.29 -11.64
C PRO A 253 -16.95 1.61 -12.13
N GLU A 254 -17.64 2.25 -13.07
CA GLU A 254 -18.86 1.72 -13.67
C GLU A 254 -18.60 0.37 -14.34
N LEU A 255 -19.54 -0.54 -14.17
CA LEU A 255 -19.51 -1.87 -14.74
C LEU A 255 -20.48 -1.99 -15.93
N PRO A 256 -20.13 -2.81 -16.94
CA PRO A 256 -18.86 -3.53 -17.09
C PRO A 256 -17.72 -2.56 -17.40
N MET A 257 -16.60 -2.73 -16.69
CA MET A 257 -15.45 -1.86 -16.91
C MET A 257 -14.50 -2.42 -17.97
N THR A 258 -13.94 -1.51 -18.78
CA THR A 258 -12.83 -1.82 -19.68
C THR A 258 -11.52 -1.52 -18.96
N VAL A 259 -10.64 -2.51 -18.89
CA VAL A 259 -9.27 -2.34 -18.42
C VAL A 259 -8.31 -2.53 -19.58
N SER A 260 -7.30 -1.66 -19.68
CA SER A 260 -6.28 -1.78 -20.72
C SER A 260 -4.89 -1.52 -20.17
N ILE A 261 -3.90 -2.19 -20.76
CA ILE A 261 -2.49 -2.01 -20.44
C ILE A 261 -1.75 -1.71 -21.73
N ARG A 262 -1.05 -0.58 -21.75
CA ARG A 262 -0.01 -0.32 -22.73
C ARG A 262 1.28 -0.96 -22.24
N MET A 263 1.77 -1.94 -22.95
CA MET A 263 3.03 -2.62 -22.67
C MET A 263 4.23 -1.80 -23.14
N THR A 264 5.39 -2.04 -22.55
CA THR A 264 6.65 -1.39 -22.95
C THR A 264 7.20 -1.97 -24.26
N THR A 265 6.83 -3.21 -24.63
CA THR A 265 7.29 -3.89 -25.84
C THR A 265 6.15 -4.59 -26.56
N VAL A 266 6.32 -4.76 -27.88
CA VAL A 266 5.38 -5.54 -28.72
C VAL A 266 5.34 -7.01 -28.26
N ALA A 267 6.48 -7.58 -27.91
CA ALA A 267 6.56 -8.96 -27.41
C ALA A 267 5.75 -9.17 -26.11
N ALA A 268 5.81 -8.21 -25.18
CA ALA A 268 5.01 -8.26 -23.96
C ALA A 268 3.50 -8.18 -24.27
N ALA A 269 3.09 -7.33 -25.22
CA ALA A 269 1.70 -7.24 -25.65
C ALA A 269 1.22 -8.52 -26.34
N GLN A 270 2.07 -9.16 -27.14
CA GLN A 270 1.76 -10.45 -27.78
C GLN A 270 1.55 -11.54 -26.71
N ALA A 271 2.50 -11.69 -25.78
CA ALA A 271 2.40 -12.67 -24.70
C ALA A 271 1.17 -12.44 -23.80
N ALA A 272 0.84 -11.19 -23.51
CA ALA A 272 -0.35 -10.85 -22.73
C ALA A 272 -1.65 -11.23 -23.48
N ALA A 273 -1.69 -11.05 -24.79
CA ALA A 273 -2.87 -11.37 -25.61
C ALA A 273 -3.17 -12.88 -25.73
N GLU A 274 -2.22 -13.76 -25.36
CA GLU A 274 -2.44 -15.21 -25.30
C GLU A 274 -3.31 -15.62 -24.08
N LYS A 275 -3.51 -14.72 -23.13
CA LYS A 275 -4.31 -15.03 -21.95
C LYS A 275 -5.81 -15.02 -22.25
N PRO A 276 -6.60 -15.92 -21.63
CA PRO A 276 -8.04 -15.97 -21.85
C PRO A 276 -8.75 -14.64 -21.58
N GLY A 277 -9.57 -14.20 -22.54
CA GLY A 277 -10.35 -12.97 -22.42
C GLY A 277 -9.56 -11.67 -22.64
N VAL A 278 -8.29 -11.74 -23.00
CA VAL A 278 -7.45 -10.60 -23.33
C VAL A 278 -7.48 -10.35 -24.84
N ARG A 279 -7.77 -9.11 -25.24
CA ARG A 279 -7.78 -8.66 -26.63
C ARG A 279 -6.62 -7.69 -26.88
N ARG A 280 -5.86 -7.89 -27.94
CA ARG A 280 -4.88 -6.91 -28.41
C ARG A 280 -5.59 -5.84 -29.24
N VAL A 281 -5.42 -4.56 -28.91
CA VAL A 281 -6.06 -3.43 -29.61
C VAL A 281 -5.12 -2.69 -30.54
N ASP A 282 -3.82 -2.68 -30.23
CA ASP A 282 -2.77 -2.17 -31.11
C ASP A 282 -1.45 -2.94 -30.87
N GLU A 283 -0.32 -2.45 -31.42
CA GLU A 283 0.99 -3.12 -31.26
C GLU A 283 1.44 -3.29 -29.83
N PHE A 284 1.07 -2.37 -28.94
CA PHE A 284 1.53 -2.33 -27.54
C PHE A 284 0.41 -2.54 -26.55
N THR A 285 -0.86 -2.43 -26.93
CA THR A 285 -1.97 -2.34 -25.99
C THR A 285 -2.83 -3.59 -26.01
N VAL A 286 -3.08 -4.10 -24.83
CA VAL A 286 -4.07 -5.17 -24.58
C VAL A 286 -5.19 -4.64 -23.68
N GLU A 287 -6.38 -5.22 -23.82
CA GLU A 287 -7.52 -4.88 -22.99
C GLU A 287 -8.39 -6.08 -22.65
N ALA A 288 -9.18 -5.94 -21.61
CA ALA A 288 -10.24 -6.87 -21.23
C ALA A 288 -11.48 -6.11 -20.73
N ARG A 289 -12.64 -6.75 -20.82
CA ARG A 289 -13.89 -6.29 -20.25
C ARG A 289 -14.21 -7.09 -18.99
N LEU A 290 -14.45 -6.42 -17.88
CA LEU A 290 -14.61 -7.03 -16.57
C LEU A 290 -15.99 -6.70 -15.98
N GLU A 291 -16.62 -7.69 -15.38
CA GLU A 291 -17.95 -7.60 -14.74
C GLU A 291 -17.86 -7.36 -13.22
N ARG A 292 -16.65 -7.34 -12.65
CA ARG A 292 -16.41 -7.10 -11.22
C ARG A 292 -15.15 -6.26 -11.03
N GLN A 293 -15.18 -5.29 -10.10
CA GLN A 293 -14.02 -4.46 -9.80
C GLN A 293 -12.84 -5.29 -9.23
N CYS A 294 -13.13 -6.32 -8.44
CA CYS A 294 -12.08 -7.18 -7.85
C CYS A 294 -11.32 -8.03 -8.87
N ASP A 295 -11.80 -8.14 -10.11
CA ASP A 295 -11.08 -8.81 -11.19
C ASP A 295 -10.04 -7.92 -11.89
N VAL A 296 -9.87 -6.66 -11.42
CA VAL A 296 -9.02 -5.62 -12.03
C VAL A 296 -7.58 -6.06 -12.34
N VAL A 297 -7.01 -6.98 -11.58
CA VAL A 297 -5.69 -7.59 -11.86
C VAL A 297 -5.77 -9.05 -12.27
N LYS A 298 -6.84 -9.77 -11.93
CA LYS A 298 -6.99 -11.21 -12.19
C LYS A 298 -6.82 -11.57 -13.66
N TRP A 299 -7.41 -10.78 -14.57
CA TRP A 299 -7.41 -11.02 -16.01
C TRP A 299 -6.02 -11.10 -16.63
N ILE A 300 -5.06 -10.42 -16.03
CA ILE A 300 -3.69 -10.34 -16.56
C ILE A 300 -2.68 -11.07 -15.68
N THR A 301 -2.86 -11.09 -14.37
CA THR A 301 -1.93 -11.72 -13.41
C THR A 301 -2.35 -13.11 -12.97
N GLY A 302 -3.64 -13.45 -13.08
CA GLY A 302 -4.22 -14.68 -12.55
C GLY A 302 -4.48 -14.67 -11.04
N HIS A 303 -4.21 -13.56 -10.33
CA HIS A 303 -4.47 -13.48 -8.89
C HIS A 303 -5.96 -13.53 -8.59
N SER A 304 -6.37 -14.50 -7.76
CA SER A 304 -7.77 -14.69 -7.37
C SER A 304 -8.23 -13.65 -6.36
N PRO A 305 -9.40 -13.02 -6.53
CA PRO A 305 -10.01 -12.19 -5.50
C PRO A 305 -10.75 -12.98 -4.42
N GLU A 306 -11.02 -14.27 -4.65
CA GLU A 306 -11.79 -15.10 -3.72
C GLU A 306 -10.93 -15.50 -2.51
N MET A 307 -11.45 -15.28 -1.30
CA MET A 307 -10.79 -15.69 -0.05
C MET A 307 -11.31 -17.05 0.41
N PRO A 308 -10.42 -17.95 0.91
CA PRO A 308 -10.85 -19.15 1.60
C PRO A 308 -11.70 -18.80 2.82
N GLU A 309 -12.65 -19.65 3.19
CA GLU A 309 -13.53 -19.41 4.34
C GLU A 309 -12.74 -19.16 5.65
N ALA A 310 -11.61 -19.87 5.84
CA ALA A 310 -10.74 -19.67 6.99
C ALA A 310 -10.09 -18.26 7.07
N GLN A 311 -10.05 -17.53 5.96
CA GLN A 311 -9.47 -16.17 5.91
C GLN A 311 -10.51 -15.06 5.89
N LYS A 312 -11.78 -15.40 5.87
CA LYS A 312 -12.89 -14.42 5.94
C LYS A 312 -13.22 -13.99 7.38
N ARG A 313 -12.66 -14.67 8.38
CA ARG A 313 -12.92 -14.41 9.81
C ARG A 313 -11.91 -13.47 10.43
#